data_cd50286d01b5c9ef36807ea9dbffeeb8
#
_entry.id   cd50286d01b5c9ef36807ea9dbffeeb8
#
_cell.length_a   1.000
_cell.length_b   1.000
_cell.length_c   1.000
_cell.angle_alpha   90.00
_cell.angle_beta   90.00
_cell.angle_gamma   90.00
#
_symmetry.space_group_name_H-M   'P 1'
#
loop_
_entity.id
_entity.type
_entity.pdbx_description
1 polymer ?
#
loop_
_entity_poly.entity_id
_entity_poly.type
_entity_poly.pdbx_seq_one_letter_code
_entity_poly.pdbx_strand_id
1 'polypeptide(L)'
;MYRWFSIILFRIISCDIASLNPSPEDRLTDELLRDIAQEYMERMGYGNQPYIVFKHKDIDREHLHIVSLRVDEKGCKLSHDFEARRSAEITRDLEHKYNLHPAVKGQEQADTSDLRKVNYKTGNVKQQISSVVRSCLRNYRCSSYGEFRSLLEAFDVSVEERTGTIDGRSYAGVIYGALTDDGYGVGTPFKSSKIGKDVGCQALQKYYEKSKCQLKEEGALDHLRHTVKDAMSPYNTRDEFRQLLKADGIDTVFRINPAGRIYGVTFVDHTNGIVANGSVLWKEFSACVFNELFPASRKEEQHTVEQHAERKHEP
;
A
#
# COMPACT_ATOMS: atom_id res chain seq x y z
N MET A 1 47.02 -15.13 13.96
CA MET A 1 47.06 -14.34 12.69
C MET A 1 45.72 -14.41 11.96
N TYR A 2 44.55 -14.29 12.65
CA TYR A 2 43.20 -14.45 12.07
C TYR A 2 42.23 -13.31 12.43
N ARG A 3 42.73 -12.17 12.91
CA ARG A 3 41.85 -11.15 13.48
C ARG A 3 41.61 -9.92 12.57
N TRP A 4 42.25 -9.82 11.41
CA TRP A 4 42.11 -8.70 10.48
C TRP A 4 41.20 -8.98 9.30
N PHE A 5 40.86 -10.22 9.03
CA PHE A 5 39.97 -10.60 7.92
C PHE A 5 38.48 -10.30 8.21
N SER A 6 38.08 -10.27 9.48
CA SER A 6 36.64 -10.12 9.84
C SER A 6 36.06 -8.72 9.66
N ILE A 7 36.87 -7.66 9.72
CA ILE A 7 36.34 -6.28 9.74
C ILE A 7 36.20 -5.67 8.36
N ILE A 8 37.08 -6.02 7.42
CA ILE A 8 36.99 -5.53 6.03
C ILE A 8 35.94 -6.31 5.23
N LEU A 9 35.74 -7.58 5.56
CA LEU A 9 34.74 -8.44 4.91
C LEU A 9 33.32 -7.97 5.14
N PHE A 10 33.00 -7.47 6.33
CA PHE A 10 31.62 -7.12 6.71
C PHE A 10 31.06 -5.87 6.01
N ARG A 11 31.87 -5.05 5.36
CA ARG A 11 31.46 -3.80 4.70
C ARG A 11 31.32 -3.88 3.19
N ILE A 12 31.76 -4.98 2.57
CA ILE A 12 31.81 -5.14 1.09
C ILE A 12 30.97 -6.32 0.60
N ILE A 13 30.49 -7.23 1.47
CA ILE A 13 30.32 -8.64 1.14
C ILE A 13 28.88 -9.14 1.09
N SER A 14 27.89 -8.53 1.67
CA SER A 14 26.54 -9.07 1.54
C SER A 14 25.65 -8.16 0.69
N CYS A 15 25.23 -8.67 -0.45
CA CYS A 15 24.16 -8.06 -1.22
C CYS A 15 23.15 -9.13 -1.59
N ASP A 16 21.88 -8.88 -1.27
CA ASP A 16 20.79 -9.53 -1.98
C ASP A 16 21.00 -9.29 -3.47
N ILE A 17 21.32 -10.35 -4.20
CA ILE A 17 21.61 -10.25 -5.61
C ILE A 17 20.33 -10.25 -6.42
N ALA A 18 19.38 -11.12 -6.04
CA ALA A 18 18.11 -11.23 -6.73
C ALA A 18 16.98 -11.72 -5.82
N SER A 19 15.77 -11.28 -6.14
CA SER A 19 14.52 -11.90 -5.71
C SER A 19 13.79 -12.41 -6.95
N LEU A 20 13.60 -13.72 -7.04
CA LEU A 20 12.87 -14.37 -8.12
C LEU A 20 11.45 -14.67 -7.62
N ASN A 21 10.47 -14.08 -8.29
CA ASN A 21 9.06 -14.16 -7.92
C ASN A 21 8.27 -14.83 -9.05
N PRO A 22 8.16 -16.18 -9.04
CA PRO A 22 7.34 -16.90 -10.02
C PRO A 22 5.86 -16.57 -9.86
N SER A 23 5.07 -16.78 -10.92
CA SER A 23 3.63 -16.62 -10.86
C SER A 23 3.01 -17.61 -9.85
N PRO A 24 1.96 -17.24 -9.10
CA PRO A 24 1.21 -18.18 -8.26
C PRO A 24 0.60 -19.35 -9.06
N GLU A 25 0.42 -19.19 -10.37
CA GLU A 25 -0.10 -20.20 -11.28
C GLU A 25 0.96 -21.24 -11.66
N ASP A 26 2.26 -20.92 -11.43
CA ASP A 26 3.36 -21.83 -11.71
C ASP A 26 3.50 -22.86 -10.58
N ARG A 27 3.37 -24.14 -10.94
CA ARG A 27 3.62 -25.25 -10.01
C ARG A 27 5.09 -25.63 -10.06
N LEU A 28 5.88 -25.05 -9.19
CA LEU A 28 7.33 -25.25 -9.14
C LEU A 28 7.71 -26.23 -8.04
N THR A 29 8.49 -27.26 -8.42
CA THR A 29 9.14 -28.13 -7.44
C THR A 29 10.42 -27.47 -6.90
N ASP A 30 10.91 -27.93 -5.73
CA ASP A 30 12.14 -27.39 -5.15
C ASP A 30 13.37 -27.67 -6.03
N GLU A 31 13.34 -28.78 -6.81
CA GLU A 31 14.37 -29.09 -7.79
C GLU A 31 14.36 -28.07 -8.93
N LEU A 32 13.19 -27.78 -9.50
CA LEU A 32 13.05 -26.82 -10.59
C LEU A 32 13.42 -25.40 -10.15
N LEU A 33 13.04 -25.01 -8.93
CA LEU A 33 13.44 -23.72 -8.35
C LEU A 33 14.95 -23.61 -8.18
N ARG A 34 15.62 -24.69 -7.78
CA ARG A 34 17.08 -24.76 -7.68
C ARG A 34 17.74 -24.63 -9.04
N ASP A 35 17.26 -25.36 -10.03
CA ASP A 35 17.81 -25.30 -11.39
C ASP A 35 17.67 -23.90 -12.02
N ILE A 36 16.52 -23.25 -11.81
CA ILE A 36 16.28 -21.85 -12.24
C ILE A 36 17.25 -20.91 -11.52
N ALA A 37 17.44 -21.06 -10.21
CA ALA A 37 18.33 -20.20 -9.45
C ALA A 37 19.80 -20.40 -9.87
N GLN A 38 20.22 -21.64 -10.11
CA GLN A 38 21.56 -21.96 -10.60
C GLN A 38 21.81 -21.34 -11.96
N GLU A 39 20.92 -21.56 -12.93
CA GLU A 39 21.08 -21.01 -14.28
C GLU A 39 21.04 -19.48 -14.27
N TYR A 40 20.20 -18.88 -13.45
CA TYR A 40 20.18 -17.44 -13.28
C TYR A 40 21.53 -16.91 -12.79
N MET A 41 22.13 -17.54 -11.78
CA MET A 41 23.43 -17.15 -11.23
C MET A 41 24.57 -17.33 -12.25
N GLU A 42 24.57 -18.42 -13.01
CA GLU A 42 25.53 -18.66 -14.08
C GLU A 42 25.44 -17.57 -15.15
N ARG A 43 24.24 -17.26 -15.66
CA ARG A 43 24.01 -16.26 -16.69
C ARG A 43 24.26 -14.83 -16.22
N MET A 44 24.04 -14.54 -14.95
CA MET A 44 24.40 -13.26 -14.34
C MET A 44 25.92 -13.09 -14.15
N GLY A 45 26.73 -14.15 -14.34
CA GLY A 45 28.18 -14.13 -14.14
C GLY A 45 28.61 -14.42 -12.70
N TYR A 46 27.73 -14.98 -11.90
CA TYR A 46 27.99 -15.36 -10.51
C TYR A 46 28.10 -16.89 -10.31
N GLY A 47 28.19 -17.68 -11.40
CA GLY A 47 28.19 -19.14 -11.32
C GLY A 47 29.33 -19.74 -10.51
N ASN A 48 30.49 -19.06 -10.44
CA ASN A 48 31.63 -19.47 -9.62
C ASN A 48 31.62 -18.91 -8.19
N GLN A 49 30.61 -18.12 -7.84
CA GLN A 49 30.51 -17.54 -6.51
C GLN A 49 29.75 -18.45 -5.57
N PRO A 50 30.13 -18.50 -4.28
CA PRO A 50 29.27 -19.11 -3.28
C PRO A 50 27.99 -18.31 -3.15
N TYR A 51 26.82 -18.97 -3.19
CA TYR A 51 25.53 -18.35 -2.98
C TYR A 51 24.62 -19.23 -2.13
N ILE A 52 23.65 -18.58 -1.49
CA ILE A 52 22.60 -19.23 -0.71
C ILE A 52 21.26 -18.81 -1.31
N VAL A 53 20.38 -19.79 -1.49
CA VAL A 53 19.00 -19.57 -1.95
C VAL A 53 18.07 -19.78 -0.78
N PHE A 54 17.29 -18.76 -0.45
CA PHE A 54 16.25 -18.84 0.56
C PHE A 54 14.90 -18.92 -0.13
N LYS A 55 14.12 -19.95 0.16
CA LYS A 55 12.72 -20.04 -0.23
C LYS A 55 11.87 -19.41 0.87
N HIS A 56 11.13 -18.37 0.52
CA HIS A 56 10.24 -17.66 1.42
C HIS A 56 8.78 -17.94 1.07
N LYS A 57 7.95 -17.97 2.10
CA LYS A 57 6.50 -18.09 2.03
C LYS A 57 5.86 -17.14 3.04
N ASP A 58 6.25 -15.87 2.98
CA ASP A 58 5.75 -14.80 3.85
C ASP A 58 4.61 -14.00 3.24
N ILE A 59 4.38 -14.18 1.96
CA ILE A 59 3.24 -13.74 1.16
C ILE A 59 2.53 -14.97 0.59
N ASP A 60 1.33 -14.86 0.08
CA ASP A 60 0.53 -15.99 -0.42
C ASP A 60 1.17 -16.73 -1.62
N ARG A 61 2.38 -16.36 -2.01
CA ARG A 61 3.19 -17.01 -3.05
C ARG A 61 4.59 -17.34 -2.56
N GLU A 62 5.13 -18.42 -3.11
CA GLU A 62 6.52 -18.80 -2.88
C GLU A 62 7.45 -17.92 -3.73
N HIS A 63 8.54 -17.44 -3.13
CA HIS A 63 9.56 -16.67 -3.84
C HIS A 63 10.95 -17.02 -3.33
N LEU A 64 11.96 -16.74 -4.14
CA LEU A 64 13.34 -17.03 -3.82
C LEU A 64 14.12 -15.74 -3.61
N HIS A 65 14.93 -15.72 -2.56
CA HIS A 65 16.00 -14.74 -2.38
C HIS A 65 17.34 -15.42 -2.59
N ILE A 66 18.18 -14.83 -3.45
CA ILE A 66 19.53 -15.31 -3.71
C ILE A 66 20.51 -14.30 -3.14
N VAL A 67 21.35 -14.76 -2.22
CA VAL A 67 22.39 -13.95 -1.58
C VAL A 67 23.75 -14.51 -1.99
N SER A 68 24.65 -13.66 -2.48
CA SER A 68 25.98 -14.06 -2.91
C SER A 68 27.02 -12.96 -2.64
N LEU A 69 28.28 -13.23 -2.99
CA LEU A 69 29.40 -12.31 -2.83
C LEU A 69 29.65 -11.58 -4.14
N ARG A 70 29.88 -10.26 -4.07
CA ARG A 70 30.23 -9.42 -5.24
C ARG A 70 31.74 -9.27 -5.44
N VAL A 71 32.54 -10.14 -4.85
CA VAL A 71 34.00 -10.17 -5.00
C VAL A 71 34.45 -11.58 -5.33
N ASP A 72 35.37 -11.72 -6.25
CA ASP A 72 35.97 -12.98 -6.63
C ASP A 72 36.98 -13.47 -5.58
N GLU A 73 37.56 -14.65 -5.79
CA GLU A 73 38.58 -15.25 -4.89
C GLU A 73 39.83 -14.37 -4.76
N LYS A 74 40.12 -13.49 -5.71
CA LYS A 74 41.24 -12.55 -5.70
C LYS A 74 40.89 -11.23 -5.01
N GLY A 75 39.64 -11.06 -4.52
CA GLY A 75 39.18 -9.82 -3.91
C GLY A 75 38.81 -8.75 -4.92
N CYS A 76 38.72 -9.06 -6.21
CA CYS A 76 38.28 -8.13 -7.24
C CYS A 76 36.76 -8.08 -7.29
N LYS A 77 36.21 -6.88 -7.43
CA LYS A 77 34.77 -6.67 -7.54
C LYS A 77 34.25 -7.17 -8.89
N LEU A 78 33.20 -7.99 -8.84
CA LEU A 78 32.50 -8.44 -10.04
C LEU A 78 31.73 -7.26 -10.66
N SER A 79 31.68 -7.21 -12.02
CA SER A 79 30.97 -6.17 -12.73
C SER A 79 29.48 -6.23 -12.45
N HIS A 80 28.93 -5.09 -12.08
CA HIS A 80 27.49 -4.88 -11.85
C HIS A 80 26.87 -3.95 -12.92
N ASP A 81 27.61 -3.73 -14.02
CA ASP A 81 27.16 -2.86 -15.10
C ASP A 81 25.89 -3.42 -15.72
N PHE A 82 24.88 -2.54 -15.85
CA PHE A 82 23.57 -2.89 -16.39
C PHE A 82 22.89 -4.12 -15.74
N GLU A 83 23.22 -4.43 -14.48
CA GLU A 83 22.76 -5.63 -13.76
C GLU A 83 21.22 -5.79 -13.83
N ALA A 84 20.47 -4.72 -13.61
CA ALA A 84 19.01 -4.76 -13.69
C ALA A 84 18.49 -5.10 -15.10
N ARG A 85 19.15 -4.61 -16.15
CA ARG A 85 18.77 -4.91 -17.53
C ARG A 85 19.10 -6.36 -17.88
N ARG A 86 20.30 -6.83 -17.55
CA ARG A 86 20.73 -8.23 -17.77
C ARG A 86 19.81 -9.18 -17.02
N SER A 87 19.50 -8.88 -15.74
CA SER A 87 18.57 -9.66 -14.94
C SER A 87 17.19 -9.78 -15.60
N ALA A 88 16.63 -8.67 -16.10
CA ALA A 88 15.35 -8.68 -16.78
C ALA A 88 15.36 -9.46 -18.11
N GLU A 89 16.47 -9.46 -18.83
CA GLU A 89 16.64 -10.25 -20.07
C GLU A 89 16.75 -11.75 -19.72
N ILE A 90 17.55 -12.10 -18.72
CA ILE A 90 17.74 -13.48 -18.27
C ILE A 90 16.44 -14.07 -17.71
N THR A 91 15.70 -13.32 -16.90
CA THR A 91 14.44 -13.82 -16.34
C THR A 91 13.41 -14.11 -17.40
N ARG A 92 13.26 -13.27 -18.44
CA ARG A 92 12.36 -13.56 -19.57
C ARG A 92 12.75 -14.82 -20.33
N ASP A 93 14.04 -15.04 -20.56
CA ASP A 93 14.51 -16.26 -21.22
C ASP A 93 14.25 -17.48 -20.35
N LEU A 94 14.43 -17.39 -19.04
CA LEU A 94 14.11 -18.47 -18.10
C LEU A 94 12.62 -18.76 -18.06
N GLU A 95 11.76 -17.72 -18.00
CA GLU A 95 10.31 -17.87 -18.11
C GLU A 95 9.93 -18.66 -19.36
N HIS A 96 10.50 -18.30 -20.50
CA HIS A 96 10.24 -19.01 -21.75
C HIS A 96 10.80 -20.44 -21.75
N LYS A 97 12.04 -20.66 -21.28
CA LYS A 97 12.69 -21.97 -21.26
C LYS A 97 11.96 -22.98 -20.37
N TYR A 98 11.52 -22.54 -19.20
CA TYR A 98 10.85 -23.38 -18.20
C TYR A 98 9.33 -23.35 -18.32
N ASN A 99 8.80 -22.74 -19.41
CA ASN A 99 7.37 -22.59 -19.67
C ASN A 99 6.58 -22.00 -18.49
N LEU A 100 7.15 -20.95 -17.90
CA LEU A 100 6.55 -20.21 -16.80
C LEU A 100 5.65 -19.09 -17.35
N HIS A 101 4.73 -18.63 -16.52
CA HIS A 101 3.91 -17.47 -16.84
C HIS A 101 4.78 -16.22 -16.92
N PRO A 102 4.79 -15.51 -18.06
CA PRO A 102 5.65 -14.34 -18.24
C PRO A 102 5.23 -13.20 -17.31
N ALA A 103 6.20 -12.59 -16.64
CA ALA A 103 5.99 -11.37 -15.87
C ALA A 103 5.73 -10.20 -16.82
N VAL A 104 4.47 -10.02 -17.24
CA VAL A 104 4.06 -8.92 -18.11
C VAL A 104 3.99 -7.64 -17.29
N LYS A 105 4.82 -6.67 -17.64
CA LYS A 105 4.81 -5.34 -17.04
C LYS A 105 3.43 -4.70 -17.23
N GLY A 106 2.61 -4.67 -16.17
CA GLY A 106 1.26 -4.09 -16.20
C GLY A 106 0.11 -5.10 -16.14
N GLN A 107 0.36 -6.41 -16.18
CA GLN A 107 -0.58 -7.46 -15.79
C GLN A 107 -0.26 -8.01 -14.38
N GLU A 108 0.15 -7.13 -13.47
CA GLU A 108 -0.15 -7.44 -12.08
C GLU A 108 -1.67 -7.39 -12.01
N GLN A 109 -2.33 -8.56 -12.04
CA GLN A 109 -3.72 -8.66 -11.66
C GLN A 109 -3.86 -7.87 -10.38
N ALA A 110 -4.89 -7.06 -10.31
CA ALA A 110 -5.23 -6.31 -9.11
C ALA A 110 -5.55 -7.33 -8.02
N ASP A 111 -4.49 -7.87 -7.41
CA ASP A 111 -4.60 -8.80 -6.32
C ASP A 111 -4.91 -7.95 -5.08
N THR A 112 -6.21 -7.69 -4.90
CA THR A 112 -6.73 -7.05 -3.69
C THR A 112 -6.52 -7.93 -2.46
N SER A 113 -6.11 -9.20 -2.64
CA SER A 113 -5.79 -10.13 -1.56
C SER A 113 -4.56 -9.70 -0.74
N ASP A 114 -3.68 -8.88 -1.31
CA ASP A 114 -2.49 -8.36 -0.61
C ASP A 114 -2.76 -7.07 0.21
N LEU A 115 -3.95 -6.48 0.12
CA LEU A 115 -4.33 -5.32 0.91
C LEU A 115 -4.76 -5.73 2.32
N ARG A 116 -3.79 -5.91 3.19
CA ARG A 116 -4.02 -6.17 4.63
C ARG A 116 -3.82 -4.88 5.42
N LYS A 117 -4.58 -4.73 6.50
CA LYS A 117 -4.38 -3.66 7.47
C LYS A 117 -2.96 -3.71 8.04
N VAL A 118 -2.37 -2.54 8.25
CA VAL A 118 -1.03 -2.45 8.85
C VAL A 118 -1.10 -2.91 10.30
N ASN A 119 -0.33 -3.93 10.65
CA ASN A 119 -0.18 -4.36 12.02
C ASN A 119 1.08 -3.73 12.63
N TYR A 120 0.90 -2.69 13.44
CA TYR A 120 2.00 -1.98 14.08
C TYR A 120 2.72 -2.77 15.18
N LYS A 121 2.12 -3.87 15.66
CA LYS A 121 2.68 -4.76 16.70
C LYS A 121 3.64 -5.80 16.13
N THR A 122 3.55 -6.09 14.84
CA THR A 122 4.42 -7.05 14.15
C THR A 122 5.42 -6.33 13.25
N GLY A 123 6.66 -6.80 13.18
CA GLY A 123 7.84 -6.12 12.62
C GLY A 123 7.67 -5.48 11.24
N ASN A 124 8.65 -4.67 10.87
CA ASN A 124 8.78 -3.94 9.61
C ASN A 124 7.55 -3.10 9.16
N VAL A 125 7.00 -2.31 10.08
CA VAL A 125 5.88 -1.38 9.83
C VAL A 125 6.10 -0.50 8.59
N LYS A 126 7.34 -0.06 8.34
CA LYS A 126 7.68 0.72 7.14
C LYS A 126 7.38 -0.03 5.85
N GLN A 127 7.70 -1.31 5.79
CA GLN A 127 7.45 -2.13 4.59
C GLN A 127 5.96 -2.39 4.41
N GLN A 128 5.24 -2.66 5.49
CA GLN A 128 3.78 -2.82 5.45
C GLN A 128 3.11 -1.54 4.92
N ILE A 129 3.44 -0.36 5.46
CA ILE A 129 2.94 0.93 4.97
C ILE A 129 3.28 1.13 3.49
N SER A 130 4.52 0.83 3.10
CA SER A 130 4.98 0.95 1.71
C SER A 130 4.15 0.07 0.76
N SER A 131 3.89 -1.17 1.15
CA SER A 131 3.06 -2.12 0.39
C SER A 131 1.62 -1.62 0.25
N VAL A 132 0.98 -1.26 1.36
CA VAL A 132 -0.40 -0.75 1.38
C VAL A 132 -0.54 0.49 0.50
N VAL A 133 0.33 1.50 0.67
CA VAL A 133 0.26 2.75 -0.09
C VAL A 133 0.36 2.48 -1.60
N ARG A 134 1.31 1.64 -2.03
CA ARG A 134 1.48 1.31 -3.45
C ARG A 134 0.31 0.48 -4.00
N SER A 135 -0.20 -0.48 -3.22
CA SER A 135 -1.36 -1.26 -3.60
C SER A 135 -2.61 -0.38 -3.72
N CYS A 136 -2.81 0.57 -2.80
CA CYS A 136 -3.89 1.56 -2.91
C CYS A 136 -3.78 2.41 -4.18
N LEU A 137 -2.58 2.93 -4.49
CA LEU A 137 -2.35 3.73 -5.71
C LEU A 137 -2.54 2.93 -7.00
N ARG A 138 -2.37 1.62 -6.96
CA ARG A 138 -2.51 0.70 -8.10
C ARG A 138 -3.95 0.31 -8.36
N ASN A 139 -4.64 -0.07 -7.28
CA ASN A 139 -5.94 -0.72 -7.36
C ASN A 139 -7.13 0.23 -7.24
N TYR A 140 -6.92 1.44 -6.69
CA TYR A 140 -8.00 2.40 -6.49
C TYR A 140 -7.81 3.67 -7.33
N ARG A 141 -8.88 4.42 -7.49
CA ARG A 141 -8.96 5.72 -8.14
C ARG A 141 -9.49 6.73 -7.13
N CYS A 142 -8.63 7.66 -6.72
CA CYS A 142 -8.97 8.76 -5.83
C CYS A 142 -8.71 10.08 -6.55
N SER A 143 -9.67 10.98 -6.57
CA SER A 143 -9.55 12.28 -7.26
C SER A 143 -8.99 13.39 -6.37
N SER A 144 -8.79 13.10 -5.08
CA SER A 144 -8.35 14.10 -4.10
C SER A 144 -7.58 13.47 -2.94
N TYR A 145 -6.79 14.32 -2.28
CA TYR A 145 -6.09 13.95 -1.04
C TYR A 145 -7.06 13.43 0.04
N GLY A 146 -8.23 14.05 0.19
CA GLY A 146 -9.22 13.64 1.20
C GLY A 146 -9.74 12.22 0.97
N GLU A 147 -9.97 11.84 -0.30
CA GLU A 147 -10.37 10.49 -0.69
C GLU A 147 -9.25 9.48 -0.44
N PHE A 148 -8.02 9.82 -0.85
CA PHE A 148 -6.86 8.97 -0.63
C PHE A 148 -6.57 8.76 0.86
N ARG A 149 -6.72 9.82 1.67
CA ARG A 149 -6.60 9.71 3.12
C ARG A 149 -7.65 8.77 3.71
N SER A 150 -8.91 8.88 3.29
CA SER A 150 -9.99 8.00 3.77
C SER A 150 -9.74 6.53 3.38
N LEU A 151 -9.21 6.30 2.17
CA LEU A 151 -8.81 4.96 1.72
C LEU A 151 -7.70 4.38 2.61
N LEU A 152 -6.64 5.14 2.87
CA LEU A 152 -5.52 4.68 3.68
C LEU A 152 -5.90 4.42 5.14
N GLU A 153 -6.78 5.26 5.72
CA GLU A 153 -7.31 5.08 7.06
C GLU A 153 -8.06 3.74 7.21
N ALA A 154 -8.72 3.24 6.15
CA ALA A 154 -9.35 1.92 6.15
C ALA A 154 -8.33 0.75 6.29
N PHE A 155 -7.08 0.99 5.97
CA PHE A 155 -5.96 0.04 6.10
C PHE A 155 -5.00 0.37 7.25
N ASP A 156 -5.45 1.18 8.22
CA ASP A 156 -4.71 1.60 9.41
C ASP A 156 -3.41 2.36 9.07
N VAL A 157 -3.45 3.16 7.99
CA VAL A 157 -2.36 4.05 7.57
C VAL A 157 -2.83 5.50 7.60
N SER A 158 -2.08 6.35 8.29
CA SER A 158 -2.25 7.80 8.21
C SER A 158 -1.41 8.39 7.07
N VAL A 159 -1.93 9.43 6.45
CA VAL A 159 -1.18 10.26 5.51
C VAL A 159 -1.34 11.72 5.89
N GLU A 160 -0.25 12.48 5.83
CA GLU A 160 -0.22 13.90 6.15
C GLU A 160 0.63 14.66 5.13
N GLU A 161 0.06 15.70 4.56
CA GLU A 161 0.79 16.65 3.72
C GLU A 161 1.43 17.72 4.61
N ARG A 162 2.72 17.93 4.45
CA ARG A 162 3.51 18.95 5.15
C ARG A 162 4.06 19.93 4.14
N THR A 163 3.63 21.18 4.24
CA THR A 163 4.17 22.29 3.47
C THR A 163 4.83 23.30 4.42
N GLY A 164 5.86 23.97 3.95
CA GLY A 164 6.54 24.98 4.74
C GLY A 164 7.60 25.69 3.92
N THR A 165 8.31 26.64 4.58
CA THR A 165 9.42 27.38 3.98
C THR A 165 10.62 27.24 4.90
N ILE A 166 11.76 26.81 4.37
CA ILE A 166 13.05 26.76 5.06
C ILE A 166 14.04 27.56 4.24
N ASP A 167 14.71 28.53 4.85
CA ASP A 167 15.69 29.43 4.20
C ASP A 167 15.17 30.06 2.90
N GLY A 168 13.90 30.51 2.91
CA GLY A 168 13.26 31.12 1.75
C GLY A 168 12.83 30.15 0.64
N ARG A 169 13.07 28.84 0.80
CA ARG A 169 12.66 27.80 -0.15
C ARG A 169 11.43 27.06 0.35
N SER A 170 10.36 27.10 -0.43
CA SER A 170 9.14 26.32 -0.14
C SER A 170 9.39 24.83 -0.30
N TYR A 171 8.90 24.03 0.62
CA TYR A 171 8.88 22.58 0.50
C TYR A 171 7.48 22.05 0.65
N ALA A 172 7.21 20.95 -0.07
CA ALA A 172 6.02 20.12 0.09
C ALA A 172 6.45 18.67 0.25
N GLY A 173 5.95 18.02 1.29
CA GLY A 173 6.28 16.64 1.60
C GLY A 173 5.06 15.88 2.06
N VAL A 174 5.13 14.56 1.99
CA VAL A 174 4.11 13.64 2.49
C VAL A 174 4.74 12.74 3.54
N ILE A 175 4.01 12.51 4.61
CA ILE A 175 4.40 11.66 5.73
C ILE A 175 3.34 10.58 5.87
N TYR A 176 3.77 9.34 6.07
CA TYR A 176 2.91 8.18 6.31
C TYR A 176 3.18 7.60 7.69
N GLY A 177 2.14 7.22 8.41
CA GLY A 177 2.24 6.61 9.73
C GLY A 177 1.32 5.42 9.88
N ALA A 178 1.56 4.57 10.87
CA ALA A 178 0.62 3.55 11.27
C ALA A 178 -0.44 4.11 12.21
N LEU A 179 -1.65 3.58 12.15
CA LEU A 179 -2.72 3.86 13.08
C LEU A 179 -2.98 2.66 13.99
N THR A 180 -3.47 2.93 15.18
CA THR A 180 -4.06 1.90 16.05
C THR A 180 -5.46 1.51 15.57
N ASP A 181 -6.02 0.44 16.10
CA ASP A 181 -7.40 0.02 15.82
C ASP A 181 -8.43 1.12 16.15
N ASP A 182 -8.09 2.05 17.06
CA ASP A 182 -8.90 3.22 17.43
C ASP A 182 -8.61 4.46 16.54
N GLY A 183 -7.76 4.34 15.53
CA GLY A 183 -7.43 5.42 14.59
C GLY A 183 -6.42 6.45 15.10
N TYR A 184 -5.71 6.18 16.19
CA TYR A 184 -4.65 7.07 16.69
C TYR A 184 -3.29 6.73 16.06
N GLY A 185 -2.48 7.75 15.79
CA GLY A 185 -1.13 7.56 15.27
C GLY A 185 -0.23 6.82 16.24
N VAL A 186 0.52 5.83 15.76
CA VAL A 186 1.44 5.03 16.57
C VAL A 186 2.82 4.94 15.92
N GLY A 187 3.86 5.01 16.74
CA GLY A 187 5.25 4.96 16.28
C GLY A 187 5.71 6.23 15.57
N THR A 188 6.87 6.17 14.94
CA THR A 188 7.46 7.32 14.22
C THR A 188 6.99 7.31 12.77
N PRO A 189 6.32 8.37 12.28
CA PRO A 189 5.91 8.48 10.88
C PRO A 189 7.11 8.52 9.92
N PHE A 190 6.92 8.03 8.71
CA PHE A 190 7.94 7.96 7.67
C PHE A 190 7.72 9.04 6.61
N LYS A 191 8.76 9.80 6.28
CA LYS A 191 8.74 10.71 5.13
C LYS A 191 8.60 9.89 3.84
N SER A 192 7.81 10.36 2.88
CA SER A 192 7.64 9.70 1.58
C SER A 192 8.97 9.40 0.87
N SER A 193 9.99 10.27 1.05
CA SER A 193 11.33 10.06 0.50
C SER A 193 12.05 8.81 1.02
N LYS A 194 11.66 8.30 2.21
CA LYS A 194 12.17 7.05 2.78
C LYS A 194 11.43 5.81 2.28
N ILE A 195 10.27 5.99 1.65
CA ILE A 195 9.44 4.93 1.07
C ILE A 195 9.75 4.81 -0.41
N GLY A 196 9.66 5.93 -1.15
CA GLY A 196 9.95 5.97 -2.58
C GLY A 196 9.54 7.31 -3.21
N LYS A 197 10.03 7.57 -4.43
CA LYS A 197 9.66 8.77 -5.19
C LYS A 197 8.23 8.69 -5.74
N ASP A 198 7.73 7.49 -5.92
CA ASP A 198 6.41 7.12 -6.45
C ASP A 198 5.25 7.46 -5.51
N VAL A 199 5.53 7.71 -4.24
CA VAL A 199 4.55 8.03 -3.19
C VAL A 199 4.72 9.44 -2.61
N GLY A 200 5.50 10.29 -3.29
CA GLY A 200 5.72 11.68 -2.90
C GLY A 200 4.65 12.63 -3.46
N CYS A 201 4.65 13.88 -2.98
CA CYS A 201 3.66 14.90 -3.30
C CYS A 201 3.39 15.04 -4.82
N GLN A 202 4.45 15.16 -5.64
CA GLN A 202 4.30 15.30 -7.08
C GLN A 202 3.69 14.06 -7.76
N ALA A 203 4.04 12.86 -7.28
CA ALA A 203 3.49 11.62 -7.79
C ALA A 203 2.00 11.49 -7.44
N LEU A 204 1.62 11.86 -6.22
CA LEU A 204 0.23 11.87 -5.77
C LEU A 204 -0.62 12.87 -6.57
N GLN A 205 -0.12 14.07 -6.84
CA GLN A 205 -0.84 15.05 -7.66
C GLN A 205 -1.14 14.52 -9.05
N LYS A 206 -0.13 13.93 -9.73
CA LYS A 206 -0.35 13.28 -11.04
C LYS A 206 -1.35 12.14 -10.97
N TYR A 207 -1.30 11.36 -9.89
CA TYR A 207 -2.25 10.28 -9.65
C TYR A 207 -3.68 10.81 -9.48
N TYR A 208 -3.91 11.88 -8.70
CA TYR A 208 -5.23 12.48 -8.53
C TYR A 208 -5.77 13.04 -9.83
N GLU A 209 -4.95 13.74 -10.62
CA GLU A 209 -5.35 14.25 -11.93
C GLU A 209 -5.75 13.14 -12.89
N LYS A 210 -4.96 12.07 -12.97
CA LYS A 210 -5.28 10.88 -13.79
C LYS A 210 -6.59 10.24 -13.34
N SER A 211 -6.73 9.98 -12.03
CA SER A 211 -7.94 9.38 -11.47
C SER A 211 -9.18 10.25 -11.71
N LYS A 212 -9.04 11.58 -11.58
CA LYS A 212 -10.11 12.53 -11.85
C LYS A 212 -10.59 12.46 -13.30
N CYS A 213 -9.70 12.28 -14.26
CA CYS A 213 -10.07 12.07 -15.65
C CYS A 213 -10.85 10.76 -15.83
N GLN A 214 -10.36 9.66 -15.26
CA GLN A 214 -11.01 8.35 -15.36
C GLN A 214 -12.38 8.30 -14.68
N LEU A 215 -12.54 8.97 -13.53
CA LEU A 215 -13.82 9.04 -12.81
C LEU A 215 -14.85 9.96 -13.47
N LYS A 216 -14.45 10.78 -14.45
CA LYS A 216 -15.36 11.58 -15.29
C LYS A 216 -15.88 10.84 -16.51
N GLU A 217 -15.33 9.68 -16.84
CA GLU A 217 -15.84 8.84 -17.92
C GLU A 217 -17.29 8.44 -17.64
N GLU A 218 -18.10 8.38 -18.69
CA GLU A 218 -19.51 8.06 -18.60
C GLU A 218 -19.72 6.68 -17.94
N GLY A 219 -20.57 6.62 -16.94
CA GLY A 219 -20.88 5.39 -16.22
C GLY A 219 -19.89 4.97 -15.13
N ALA A 220 -18.71 5.61 -15.01
CA ALA A 220 -17.69 5.21 -14.06
C ALA A 220 -18.17 5.17 -12.59
N LEU A 221 -19.09 6.06 -12.23
CA LEU A 221 -19.63 6.19 -10.86
C LEU A 221 -21.04 5.62 -10.71
N ASP A 222 -21.66 5.11 -11.77
CA ASP A 222 -23.08 4.76 -11.75
C ASP A 222 -23.39 3.60 -10.80
N HIS A 223 -22.56 2.58 -10.81
CA HIS A 223 -22.70 1.46 -9.85
C HIS A 223 -22.70 1.99 -8.40
N LEU A 224 -21.69 2.76 -8.04
CA LEU A 224 -21.57 3.32 -6.69
C LEU A 224 -22.75 4.22 -6.33
N ARG A 225 -23.24 5.04 -7.28
CA ARG A 225 -24.44 5.89 -7.09
C ARG A 225 -25.69 5.08 -6.82
N HIS A 226 -25.96 4.05 -7.63
CA HIS A 226 -27.14 3.21 -7.47
C HIS A 226 -27.11 2.48 -6.14
N THR A 227 -25.99 1.81 -5.81
CA THR A 227 -25.86 1.04 -4.55
C THR A 227 -26.01 1.94 -3.32
N VAL A 228 -25.38 3.12 -3.32
CA VAL A 228 -25.52 4.07 -2.20
C VAL A 228 -26.97 4.57 -2.08
N LYS A 229 -27.62 4.87 -3.21
CA LYS A 229 -29.01 5.35 -3.24
C LYS A 229 -29.98 4.28 -2.73
N ASP A 230 -29.82 3.04 -3.13
CA ASP A 230 -30.66 1.92 -2.72
C ASP A 230 -30.53 1.65 -1.21
N ALA A 231 -29.32 1.84 -0.65
CA ALA A 231 -29.10 1.72 0.79
C ALA A 231 -29.67 2.90 1.62
N MET A 232 -29.92 4.06 1.00
CA MET A 232 -30.48 5.22 1.70
C MET A 232 -31.95 5.03 2.00
N SER A 233 -32.26 4.85 3.27
CA SER A 233 -33.63 4.76 3.77
C SER A 233 -33.78 5.60 5.05
N PRO A 234 -34.87 6.36 5.19
CA PRO A 234 -35.15 7.14 6.41
C PRO A 234 -35.37 6.27 7.66
N TYR A 235 -35.51 4.97 7.48
CA TYR A 235 -35.72 4.01 8.56
C TYR A 235 -34.45 3.34 9.03
N ASN A 236 -33.33 3.51 8.31
CA ASN A 236 -32.03 2.93 8.65
C ASN A 236 -31.32 3.82 9.67
N THR A 237 -30.64 3.21 10.61
CA THR A 237 -29.64 3.88 11.42
C THR A 237 -28.35 4.05 10.60
N ARG A 238 -27.44 4.92 11.06
CA ARG A 238 -26.14 5.09 10.43
C ARG A 238 -25.35 3.78 10.33
N ASP A 239 -25.44 2.92 11.37
CA ASP A 239 -24.71 1.66 11.40
C ASP A 239 -25.34 0.62 10.49
N GLU A 240 -26.66 0.55 10.41
CA GLU A 240 -27.37 -0.30 9.44
C GLU A 240 -27.05 0.11 7.99
N PHE A 241 -27.04 1.41 7.69
CA PHE A 241 -26.61 1.91 6.39
C PHE A 241 -25.17 1.47 6.04
N ARG A 242 -24.23 1.57 7.00
CA ARG A 242 -22.84 1.11 6.79
C ARG A 242 -22.77 -0.40 6.58
N GLN A 243 -23.56 -1.18 7.30
CA GLN A 243 -23.59 -2.63 7.16
C GLN A 243 -24.16 -3.06 5.81
N LEU A 244 -25.21 -2.42 5.33
CA LEU A 244 -25.78 -2.67 4.00
C LEU A 244 -24.74 -2.43 2.91
N LEU A 245 -24.10 -1.27 2.90
CA LEU A 245 -23.06 -0.95 1.92
C LEU A 245 -21.86 -1.89 2.03
N LYS A 246 -21.49 -2.29 3.24
CA LYS A 246 -20.40 -3.22 3.45
C LYS A 246 -20.67 -4.61 2.88
N ALA A 247 -21.92 -5.08 2.91
CA ALA A 247 -22.33 -6.32 2.28
C ALA A 247 -22.12 -6.28 0.73
N ASP A 248 -22.23 -5.09 0.13
CA ASP A 248 -21.98 -4.84 -1.28
C ASP A 248 -20.51 -4.48 -1.58
N GLY A 249 -19.59 -4.65 -0.60
CA GLY A 249 -18.17 -4.35 -0.75
C GLY A 249 -17.83 -2.87 -0.73
N ILE A 250 -18.69 -2.01 -0.15
CA ILE A 250 -18.49 -0.57 -0.04
C ILE A 250 -18.32 -0.16 1.41
N ASP A 251 -17.15 0.35 1.75
CA ASP A 251 -16.90 0.97 3.05
C ASP A 251 -17.32 2.45 3.04
N THR A 252 -17.94 2.91 4.14
CA THR A 252 -18.40 4.28 4.30
C THR A 252 -17.67 4.97 5.45
N VAL A 253 -17.00 6.07 5.16
CA VAL A 253 -16.28 6.89 6.13
C VAL A 253 -17.06 8.18 6.38
N PHE A 254 -17.67 8.32 7.55
CA PHE A 254 -18.27 9.56 8.01
C PHE A 254 -17.25 10.38 8.78
N ARG A 255 -17.07 11.64 8.40
CA ARG A 255 -16.27 12.61 9.14
C ARG A 255 -17.22 13.45 9.98
N ILE A 256 -17.08 13.30 11.30
CA ILE A 256 -17.98 13.91 12.29
C ILE A 256 -17.16 14.90 13.11
N ASN A 257 -17.73 16.08 13.35
CA ASN A 257 -17.11 17.07 14.24
C ASN A 257 -17.45 16.78 15.71
N PRO A 258 -16.79 17.46 16.68
CA PRO A 258 -17.07 17.27 18.12
C PRO A 258 -18.53 17.55 18.52
N ALA A 259 -19.29 18.30 17.71
CA ALA A 259 -20.72 18.56 17.93
C ALA A 259 -21.63 17.49 17.30
N GLY A 260 -21.10 16.32 16.90
CA GLY A 260 -21.85 15.21 16.33
C GLY A 260 -22.30 15.42 14.87
N ARG A 261 -21.97 16.56 14.24
CA ARG A 261 -22.38 16.88 12.88
C ARG A 261 -21.47 16.21 11.86
N ILE A 262 -22.05 15.52 10.89
CA ILE A 262 -21.36 14.98 9.73
C ILE A 262 -20.98 16.15 8.81
N TYR A 263 -19.68 16.33 8.55
CA TYR A 263 -19.17 17.34 7.63
C TYR A 263 -18.55 16.76 6.34
N GLY A 264 -18.39 15.44 6.29
CA GLY A 264 -17.90 14.75 5.10
C GLY A 264 -18.33 13.29 5.10
N VAL A 265 -18.55 12.77 3.89
CA VAL A 265 -18.84 11.36 3.65
C VAL A 265 -17.97 10.90 2.49
N THR A 266 -17.28 9.79 2.65
CA THR A 266 -16.46 9.17 1.61
C THR A 266 -16.84 7.70 1.49
N PHE A 267 -17.03 7.23 0.26
CA PHE A 267 -17.34 5.84 -0.07
C PHE A 267 -16.10 5.21 -0.70
N VAL A 268 -15.77 4.00 -0.25
CA VAL A 268 -14.67 3.18 -0.78
C VAL A 268 -15.30 1.92 -1.36
N ASP A 269 -15.40 1.87 -2.68
CA ASP A 269 -15.89 0.71 -3.42
C ASP A 269 -14.70 -0.22 -3.72
N HIS A 270 -14.62 -1.31 -2.97
CA HIS A 270 -13.56 -2.30 -3.10
C HIS A 270 -13.72 -3.17 -4.35
N THR A 271 -14.93 -3.31 -4.88
CA THR A 271 -15.22 -4.12 -6.06
C THR A 271 -14.70 -3.46 -7.33
N ASN A 272 -14.95 -2.15 -7.47
CA ASN A 272 -14.57 -1.39 -8.66
C ASN A 272 -13.28 -0.57 -8.48
N GLY A 273 -12.70 -0.59 -7.27
CA GLY A 273 -11.52 0.20 -6.93
C GLY A 273 -11.77 1.70 -7.06
N ILE A 274 -12.89 2.20 -6.58
CA ILE A 274 -13.29 3.60 -6.66
C ILE A 274 -13.41 4.17 -5.26
N VAL A 275 -12.85 5.36 -5.07
CA VAL A 275 -13.06 6.15 -3.85
C VAL A 275 -13.64 7.50 -4.23
N ALA A 276 -14.77 7.83 -3.68
CA ALA A 276 -15.44 9.08 -3.99
C ALA A 276 -16.08 9.73 -2.76
N ASN A 277 -15.90 11.04 -2.64
CA ASN A 277 -16.67 11.83 -1.69
C ASN A 277 -18.14 11.91 -2.14
N GLY A 278 -19.05 11.90 -1.19
CA GLY A 278 -20.48 11.98 -1.49
C GLY A 278 -20.85 13.18 -2.38
N SER A 279 -20.21 14.33 -2.17
CA SER A 279 -20.40 15.52 -3.01
C SER A 279 -19.91 15.36 -4.47
N VAL A 280 -18.98 14.43 -4.71
CA VAL A 280 -18.50 14.08 -6.07
C VAL A 280 -19.48 13.14 -6.76
N LEU A 281 -20.11 12.24 -5.99
CA LEU A 281 -21.12 11.34 -6.53
C LEU A 281 -22.34 12.13 -7.03
N TRP A 282 -22.99 12.90 -6.15
CA TRP A 282 -24.11 13.79 -6.45
C TRP A 282 -24.49 14.63 -5.24
N LYS A 283 -25.34 15.66 -5.43
CA LYS A 283 -25.82 16.52 -4.33
C LYS A 283 -26.60 15.75 -3.26
N GLU A 284 -27.35 14.71 -3.65
CA GLU A 284 -28.13 13.85 -2.74
C GLU A 284 -27.28 13.00 -1.79
N PHE A 285 -25.97 12.85 -2.07
CA PHE A 285 -25.03 12.15 -1.21
C PHE A 285 -24.10 13.09 -0.42
N SER A 286 -24.50 14.35 -0.29
CA SER A 286 -23.73 15.32 0.48
C SER A 286 -23.87 15.11 1.98
N ALA A 287 -22.89 15.57 2.75
CA ALA A 287 -22.90 15.48 4.21
C ALA A 287 -24.14 16.12 4.86
N CYS A 288 -24.73 17.13 4.20
CA CYS A 288 -25.96 17.79 4.66
C CYS A 288 -27.14 16.80 4.69
N VAL A 289 -27.32 16.06 3.59
CA VAL A 289 -28.38 15.05 3.47
C VAL A 289 -28.20 13.92 4.52
N PHE A 290 -26.98 13.49 4.75
CA PHE A 290 -26.72 12.47 5.79
C PHE A 290 -26.94 12.99 7.21
N ASN A 291 -26.80 14.30 7.48
CA ASN A 291 -27.21 14.86 8.79
C ASN A 291 -28.73 14.87 8.98
N GLU A 292 -29.48 15.03 7.91
CA GLU A 292 -30.94 14.94 7.96
C GLU A 292 -31.42 13.49 8.10
N LEU A 293 -30.73 12.58 7.39
CA LEU A 293 -31.02 11.14 7.43
C LEU A 293 -30.66 10.50 8.78
N PHE A 294 -29.53 10.90 9.37
CA PHE A 294 -28.99 10.35 10.62
C PHE A 294 -28.81 11.46 11.65
N PRO A 295 -29.90 12.02 12.23
CA PRO A 295 -29.78 13.06 13.24
C PRO A 295 -29.02 12.51 14.46
N ALA A 296 -28.11 13.30 15.01
CA ALA A 296 -27.36 12.96 16.21
C ALA A 296 -28.33 12.68 17.37
N SER A 297 -28.40 11.44 17.84
CA SER A 297 -29.20 11.11 18.99
C SER A 297 -28.47 11.60 20.26
N ARG A 298 -29.14 12.32 21.13
CA ARG A 298 -28.61 12.86 22.42
C ARG A 298 -27.88 11.83 23.31
N LYS A 299 -27.99 10.55 23.06
CA LYS A 299 -27.36 9.47 23.84
C LYS A 299 -25.88 9.20 23.41
N GLU A 300 -25.49 9.55 22.20
CA GLU A 300 -24.08 9.40 21.76
C GLU A 300 -23.21 10.55 22.28
N GLU A 301 -23.81 11.71 22.60
CA GLU A 301 -23.07 12.87 23.15
C GLU A 301 -22.50 12.62 24.56
N GLN A 302 -23.18 11.84 25.39
CA GLN A 302 -22.72 11.55 26.74
C GLN A 302 -21.51 10.63 26.80
N HIS A 303 -21.45 9.64 25.93
CA HIS A 303 -20.32 8.67 25.90
C HIS A 303 -19.01 9.27 25.39
N THR A 304 -19.09 10.22 24.46
CA THR A 304 -17.90 10.89 23.92
C THR A 304 -17.34 11.96 24.84
N VAL A 305 -18.21 12.63 25.61
CA VAL A 305 -17.81 13.67 26.59
C VAL A 305 -17.21 13.04 27.84
N GLU A 306 -17.75 11.92 28.33
CA GLU A 306 -17.20 11.20 29.49
C GLU A 306 -15.82 10.61 29.19
N GLN A 307 -15.60 10.03 28.00
CA GLN A 307 -14.28 9.53 27.59
C GLN A 307 -13.22 10.64 27.40
N HIS A 308 -13.64 11.87 27.07
CA HIS A 308 -12.73 13.01 26.97
C HIS A 308 -12.45 13.69 28.31
N ALA A 309 -13.36 13.59 29.29
CA ALA A 309 -13.17 14.16 30.62
C ALA A 309 -12.27 13.27 31.50
N GLU A 310 -12.42 11.95 31.43
CA GLU A 310 -11.58 11.01 32.19
C GLU A 310 -10.11 11.02 31.79
N ARG A 311 -9.78 11.29 30.51
CA ARG A 311 -8.38 11.36 30.03
C ARG A 311 -7.63 12.67 30.36
N LYS A 312 -8.28 13.69 30.94
CA LYS A 312 -7.65 14.94 31.38
C LYS A 312 -7.23 14.93 32.85
N HIS A 313 -7.51 13.86 33.58
CA HIS A 313 -7.26 13.75 35.02
C HIS A 313 -6.37 12.57 35.44
N GLU A 314 -5.66 11.93 34.53
CA GLU A 314 -4.57 11.03 34.93
C GLU A 314 -3.24 11.80 34.97
N PRO A 315 -2.52 11.73 36.10
CA PRO A 315 -1.30 12.50 36.34
C PRO A 315 -0.06 12.05 35.58
#